data_17bab56aceed6dde59d733a0e770c543
#
_entry.id   17bab56aceed6dde59d733a0e770c543
#
_cell.length_a   1.000
_cell.length_b   1.000
_cell.length_c   1.000
_cell.angle_alpha   90.00
_cell.angle_beta   90.00
_cell.angle_gamma   90.00
#
_symmetry.space_group_name_H-M   'P 1'
#
loop_
_entity.id
_entity.type
_entity.pdbx_description
1 polymer ?
#
loop_
_entity_poly.entity_id
_entity_poly.type
_entity_poly.pdbx_seq_one_letter_code
_entity_poly.pdbx_strand_id
1 'polypeptide(L)'
;MEWTDDGIVLGVRRHGESSAIVELLTRSHGRHLGLVRGGAGSRMRPLLQPGNSVSALWRARLDEHLGTYALEGTRMRAASLLASSHATYGVTHLAALTRLLPERDPHEGIFAMLERTLDDFDQVGGAAIHLVRFELAMLGELGFGLDLSACAATGATVSPKSGGAVSRQAGEPWRDRLLPLPPFLRASHDEQDGWSEQDLLDGFELTGRFLLRHVLEPRGQGHSDARAGFINAVVRKRTAAVADGARPMAESSPPSP
;
A
#
# COMPACT_ATOMS: atom_id res chain seq x y z
N MET A 1 10.39 12.93 -28.19
CA MET A 1 10.58 11.66 -27.49
C MET A 1 9.25 10.97 -27.31
N GLU A 2 9.25 9.66 -27.37
CA GLU A 2 8.04 8.85 -27.27
C GLU A 2 8.39 7.49 -26.67
N TRP A 3 7.51 6.99 -25.79
CA TRP A 3 7.60 5.65 -25.24
C TRP A 3 6.20 5.12 -24.89
N THR A 4 6.07 3.80 -24.79
CA THR A 4 4.88 3.11 -24.30
C THR A 4 5.28 2.24 -23.12
N ASP A 5 4.46 2.28 -22.04
CA ASP A 5 4.73 1.52 -20.81
C ASP A 5 3.43 1.17 -20.08
N ASP A 6 3.49 0.16 -19.22
CA ASP A 6 2.42 -0.13 -18.28
C ASP A 6 2.48 0.86 -17.12
N GLY A 7 1.33 1.36 -16.70
CA GLY A 7 1.24 2.31 -15.60
C GLY A 7 0.07 2.06 -14.67
N ILE A 8 0.22 2.46 -13.41
CA ILE A 8 -0.85 2.47 -12.40
C ILE A 8 -1.17 3.93 -12.08
N VAL A 9 -2.45 4.31 -12.14
CA VAL A 9 -2.89 5.66 -11.84
C VAL A 9 -2.72 5.93 -10.34
N LEU A 10 -1.90 6.92 -10.00
CA LEU A 10 -1.68 7.38 -8.62
C LEU A 10 -2.56 8.58 -8.27
N GLY A 11 -2.84 9.42 -9.26
CA GLY A 11 -3.64 10.61 -9.05
C GLY A 11 -3.95 11.37 -10.32
N VAL A 12 -4.96 12.23 -10.22
CA VAL A 12 -5.45 13.06 -11.32
C VAL A 12 -5.80 14.43 -10.80
N ARG A 13 -5.43 15.47 -11.53
CA ARG A 13 -5.87 16.85 -11.27
C ARG A 13 -6.37 17.52 -12.55
N ARG A 14 -7.46 18.26 -12.45
CA ARG A 14 -7.94 19.05 -13.59
C ARG A 14 -6.89 20.05 -14.05
N HIS A 15 -6.80 20.23 -15.35
CA HIS A 15 -5.94 21.23 -15.96
C HIS A 15 -6.71 21.94 -17.09
N GLY A 16 -7.00 23.22 -16.87
CA GLY A 16 -7.88 23.96 -17.76
C GLY A 16 -9.32 23.42 -17.78
N GLU A 17 -10.04 23.66 -18.86
CA GLU A 17 -11.46 23.31 -18.96
C GLU A 17 -11.70 21.83 -19.26
N SER A 18 -10.90 21.23 -20.15
CA SER A 18 -11.15 19.88 -20.68
C SER A 18 -10.06 18.86 -20.37
N SER A 19 -8.85 19.29 -19.98
CA SER A 19 -7.71 18.41 -19.79
C SER A 19 -7.50 18.01 -18.33
N ALA A 20 -6.69 16.97 -18.09
CA ALA A 20 -6.23 16.57 -16.78
C ALA A 20 -4.74 16.27 -16.81
N ILE A 21 -4.03 16.56 -15.72
CA ILE A 21 -2.68 16.03 -15.46
C ILE A 21 -2.85 14.74 -14.68
N VAL A 22 -2.30 13.67 -15.21
CA VAL A 22 -2.34 12.34 -14.64
C VAL A 22 -0.95 11.97 -14.15
N GLU A 23 -0.89 11.45 -12.95
CA GLU A 23 0.30 10.89 -12.34
C GLU A 23 0.21 9.36 -12.37
N LEU A 24 1.19 8.72 -12.97
CA LEU A 24 1.33 7.27 -13.05
C LEU A 24 2.59 6.83 -12.29
N LEU A 25 2.55 5.65 -11.67
CA LEU A 25 3.74 4.84 -11.50
C LEU A 25 3.82 3.94 -12.72
N THR A 26 4.87 4.08 -13.51
CA THR A 26 5.11 3.24 -14.69
C THR A 26 6.18 2.20 -14.38
N ARG A 27 6.16 1.09 -15.11
CA ARG A 27 7.07 -0.04 -14.86
C ARG A 27 8.53 0.35 -15.12
N SER A 28 8.79 0.97 -16.26
CA SER A 28 10.15 1.20 -16.77
C SER A 28 10.58 2.67 -16.76
N HIS A 29 9.64 3.61 -16.50
CA HIS A 29 9.92 5.06 -16.47
C HIS A 29 9.60 5.69 -15.12
N GLY A 30 9.36 4.88 -14.09
CA GLY A 30 9.13 5.33 -12.72
C GLY A 30 7.85 6.16 -12.55
N ARG A 31 7.84 7.01 -11.54
CA ARG A 31 6.73 7.93 -11.29
C ARG A 31 6.78 9.07 -12.31
N HIS A 32 5.73 9.19 -13.11
CA HIS A 32 5.73 10.10 -14.25
C HIS A 32 4.39 10.85 -14.39
N LEU A 33 4.47 12.13 -14.76
CA LEU A 33 3.31 12.97 -15.02
C LEU A 33 3.14 13.23 -16.51
N GLY A 34 1.89 13.38 -16.95
CA GLY A 34 1.58 13.77 -18.31
C GLY A 34 0.18 14.35 -18.44
N LEU A 35 0.00 15.16 -19.49
CA LEU A 35 -1.28 15.78 -19.81
C LEU A 35 -2.14 14.81 -20.62
N VAL A 36 -3.36 14.58 -20.16
CA VAL A 36 -4.39 13.86 -20.90
C VAL A 36 -5.40 14.88 -21.47
N ARG A 37 -5.43 15.02 -22.79
CA ARG A 37 -6.42 15.89 -23.47
C ARG A 37 -7.81 15.26 -23.32
N GLY A 38 -8.81 16.08 -23.00
CA GLY A 38 -10.16 15.57 -22.70
C GLY A 38 -10.26 14.79 -21.37
N GLY A 39 -9.20 14.75 -20.57
CA GLY A 39 -9.15 13.98 -19.31
C GLY A 39 -10.11 14.44 -18.22
N ALA A 40 -10.62 15.69 -18.30
CA ALA A 40 -11.65 16.19 -17.38
C ALA A 40 -13.07 15.73 -17.76
N GLY A 41 -13.25 15.13 -18.95
CA GLY A 41 -14.54 14.69 -19.46
C GLY A 41 -15.05 13.41 -18.78
N SER A 42 -16.38 13.22 -18.82
CA SER A 42 -17.06 12.06 -18.20
C SER A 42 -16.58 10.70 -18.74
N ARG A 43 -16.22 10.66 -20.03
CA ARG A 43 -15.70 9.43 -20.69
C ARG A 43 -14.39 8.94 -20.09
N MET A 44 -13.49 9.87 -19.72
CA MET A 44 -12.16 9.53 -19.17
C MET A 44 -12.17 9.32 -17.66
N ARG A 45 -13.17 9.84 -16.95
CA ARG A 45 -13.25 9.77 -15.49
C ARG A 45 -13.16 8.35 -14.92
N PRO A 46 -13.83 7.32 -15.46
CA PRO A 46 -13.69 5.96 -14.94
C PRO A 46 -12.29 5.40 -15.13
N LEU A 47 -11.61 5.72 -16.23
CA LEU A 47 -10.25 5.28 -16.54
C LEU A 47 -9.23 5.89 -15.58
N LEU A 48 -9.36 7.19 -15.34
CA LEU A 48 -8.41 8.00 -14.59
C LEU A 48 -8.61 7.93 -13.06
N GLN A 49 -9.13 6.81 -12.56
CA GLN A 49 -9.25 6.61 -11.11
C GLN A 49 -7.99 5.99 -10.53
N PRO A 50 -7.52 6.44 -9.34
CA PRO A 50 -6.39 5.82 -8.66
C PRO A 50 -6.60 4.32 -8.46
N GLY A 51 -5.53 3.54 -8.68
CA GLY A 51 -5.52 2.09 -8.61
C GLY A 51 -5.85 1.37 -9.91
N ASN A 52 -6.35 2.05 -10.95
CA ASN A 52 -6.49 1.46 -12.28
C ASN A 52 -5.13 1.30 -12.96
N SER A 53 -4.96 0.19 -13.72
CA SER A 53 -3.82 0.01 -14.60
C SER A 53 -4.15 0.43 -16.01
N VAL A 54 -3.16 1.01 -16.68
CA VAL A 54 -3.26 1.54 -18.04
C VAL A 54 -2.02 1.19 -18.86
N SER A 55 -2.20 1.04 -20.17
CA SER A 55 -1.12 1.19 -21.13
C SER A 55 -1.00 2.67 -21.47
N ALA A 56 0.18 3.25 -21.29
CA ALA A 56 0.43 4.68 -21.43
C ALA A 56 1.41 4.94 -22.57
N LEU A 57 0.94 5.62 -23.62
CA LEU A 57 1.79 6.20 -24.65
C LEU A 57 2.07 7.65 -24.29
N TRP A 58 3.32 7.95 -23.94
CA TRP A 58 3.78 9.29 -23.63
C TRP A 58 4.56 9.91 -24.80
N ARG A 59 4.33 11.21 -25.02
CA ARG A 59 5.00 12.00 -26.06
C ARG A 59 5.35 13.39 -25.55
N ALA A 60 6.59 13.80 -25.80
CA ALA A 60 7.04 15.16 -25.54
C ALA A 60 8.13 15.58 -26.55
N ARG A 61 8.38 16.88 -26.63
CA ARG A 61 9.50 17.40 -27.43
C ARG A 61 10.84 17.10 -26.78
N LEU A 62 10.92 17.30 -25.46
CA LEU A 62 12.09 17.03 -24.63
C LEU A 62 11.66 16.14 -23.45
N ASP A 63 12.61 15.38 -22.94
CA ASP A 63 12.33 14.42 -21.88
C ASP A 63 11.85 15.06 -20.57
N GLU A 64 12.42 16.22 -20.23
CA GLU A 64 12.04 16.99 -19.05
C GLU A 64 10.66 17.65 -19.12
N HIS A 65 10.02 17.68 -20.28
CA HIS A 65 8.69 18.25 -20.41
C HIS A 65 7.61 17.37 -19.80
N LEU A 66 6.50 17.98 -19.39
CA LEU A 66 5.32 17.26 -18.90
C LEU A 66 4.80 16.23 -19.92
N GLY A 67 4.88 16.56 -21.20
CA GLY A 67 4.40 15.71 -22.28
C GLY A 67 2.89 15.49 -22.26
N THR A 68 2.45 14.63 -23.17
CA THR A 68 1.05 14.22 -23.30
C THR A 68 0.94 12.71 -23.22
N TYR A 69 -0.11 12.24 -22.54
CA TYR A 69 -0.48 10.83 -22.50
C TYR A 69 -1.64 10.53 -23.45
N ALA A 70 -1.54 9.40 -24.16
CA ALA A 70 -2.69 8.64 -24.63
C ALA A 70 -2.77 7.38 -23.77
N LEU A 71 -3.92 7.15 -23.12
CA LEU A 71 -4.09 6.09 -22.12
C LEU A 71 -5.16 5.10 -22.57
N GLU A 72 -4.86 3.82 -22.41
CA GLU A 72 -5.80 2.71 -22.61
C GLU A 72 -5.88 1.88 -21.32
N GLY A 73 -7.11 1.55 -20.86
CA GLY A 73 -7.31 0.78 -19.64
C GLY A 73 -6.94 -0.69 -19.85
N THR A 74 -6.06 -1.22 -19.01
CA THR A 74 -5.67 -2.64 -19.01
C THR A 74 -6.32 -3.41 -17.86
N ARG A 75 -6.42 -2.81 -16.67
CA ARG A 75 -7.10 -3.41 -15.52
C ARG A 75 -7.85 -2.34 -14.71
N MET A 76 -9.17 -2.48 -14.66
CA MET A 76 -10.08 -1.50 -14.04
C MET A 76 -10.48 -1.97 -12.65
N ARG A 77 -9.80 -1.49 -11.60
CA ARG A 77 -10.03 -1.86 -10.19
C ARG A 77 -10.88 -0.85 -9.42
N ALA A 78 -11.02 0.37 -9.93
CA ALA A 78 -11.56 1.49 -9.15
C ALA A 78 -12.97 1.21 -8.60
N ALA A 79 -13.81 0.46 -9.31
CA ALA A 79 -15.17 0.15 -8.85
C ALA A 79 -15.15 -0.71 -7.57
N SER A 80 -14.33 -1.76 -7.51
CA SER A 80 -14.16 -2.60 -6.32
C SER A 80 -13.46 -1.85 -5.20
N LEU A 81 -12.40 -1.08 -5.51
CA LEU A 81 -11.66 -0.30 -4.53
C LEU A 81 -12.52 0.76 -3.83
N LEU A 82 -13.39 1.44 -4.57
CA LEU A 82 -14.31 2.45 -4.02
C LEU A 82 -15.48 1.85 -3.24
N ALA A 83 -15.78 0.56 -3.43
CA ALA A 83 -16.86 -0.12 -2.72
C ALA A 83 -16.55 -0.33 -1.22
N SER A 84 -15.31 -0.16 -0.79
CA SER A 84 -14.94 -0.36 0.61
C SER A 84 -14.02 0.74 1.15
N SER A 85 -14.28 1.13 2.41
CA SER A 85 -13.51 2.20 3.07
C SER A 85 -12.03 1.86 3.21
N HIS A 86 -11.69 0.61 3.58
CA HIS A 86 -10.28 0.23 3.73
C HIS A 86 -9.54 0.30 2.40
N ALA A 87 -10.14 -0.15 1.28
CA ALA A 87 -9.49 -0.06 -0.02
C ALA A 87 -9.33 1.40 -0.48
N THR A 88 -10.33 2.25 -0.27
CA THR A 88 -10.24 3.68 -0.58
C THR A 88 -9.10 4.36 0.18
N TYR A 89 -8.99 4.14 1.48
CA TYR A 89 -7.89 4.66 2.29
C TYR A 89 -6.54 4.04 1.89
N GLY A 90 -6.52 2.73 1.65
CA GLY A 90 -5.31 2.02 1.26
C GLY A 90 -4.72 2.51 -0.06
N VAL A 91 -5.54 2.67 -1.10
CA VAL A 91 -5.08 3.24 -2.40
C VAL A 91 -4.53 4.65 -2.23
N THR A 92 -5.21 5.48 -1.42
CA THR A 92 -4.76 6.84 -1.14
C THR A 92 -3.42 6.85 -0.43
N HIS A 93 -3.21 5.94 0.54
CA HIS A 93 -1.96 5.82 1.27
C HIS A 93 -0.83 5.27 0.38
N LEU A 94 -1.09 4.22 -0.41
CA LEU A 94 -0.12 3.68 -1.37
C LEU A 94 0.35 4.73 -2.36
N ALA A 95 -0.57 5.54 -2.90
CA ALA A 95 -0.21 6.65 -3.78
C ALA A 95 0.64 7.72 -3.07
N ALA A 96 0.34 8.01 -1.81
CA ALA A 96 1.13 8.96 -1.01
C ALA A 96 2.56 8.44 -0.76
N LEU A 97 2.72 7.15 -0.45
CA LEU A 97 4.04 6.52 -0.29
C LEU A 97 4.83 6.52 -1.59
N THR A 98 4.19 6.16 -2.71
CA THR A 98 4.85 6.13 -4.02
C THR A 98 5.37 7.51 -4.43
N ARG A 99 4.72 8.61 -3.99
CA ARG A 99 5.20 9.99 -4.22
C ARG A 99 6.47 10.36 -3.48
N LEU A 100 6.94 9.53 -2.56
CA LEU A 100 8.25 9.69 -1.89
C LEU A 100 9.41 9.30 -2.81
N LEU A 101 9.14 8.50 -3.84
CA LEU A 101 10.13 8.12 -4.86
C LEU A 101 10.42 9.31 -5.80
N PRO A 102 11.64 9.42 -6.33
CA PRO A 102 11.97 10.40 -7.36
C PRO A 102 11.07 10.26 -8.59
N GLU A 103 10.87 11.37 -9.31
CA GLU A 103 10.21 11.31 -10.61
C GLU A 103 11.16 10.72 -11.66
N ARG A 104 10.59 9.92 -12.58
CA ARG A 104 11.28 9.35 -13.73
C ARG A 104 12.43 8.40 -13.38
N ASP A 105 12.40 7.87 -12.16
CA ASP A 105 13.34 6.85 -11.69
C ASP A 105 12.59 5.51 -11.59
N PRO A 106 12.99 4.49 -12.38
CA PRO A 106 12.32 3.20 -12.39
C PRO A 106 12.48 2.44 -11.08
N HIS A 107 11.37 1.91 -10.57
CA HIS A 107 11.30 1.07 -9.38
C HIS A 107 10.41 -0.14 -9.66
N GLU A 108 10.89 -1.06 -10.51
CA GLU A 108 10.10 -2.20 -11.00
C GLU A 108 9.57 -3.08 -9.86
N GLY A 109 10.35 -3.28 -8.80
CA GLY A 109 9.94 -4.03 -7.61
C GLY A 109 8.75 -3.40 -6.90
N ILE A 110 8.76 -2.08 -6.75
CA ILE A 110 7.66 -1.32 -6.17
C ILE A 110 6.44 -1.33 -7.08
N PHE A 111 6.63 -1.20 -8.39
CA PHE A 111 5.54 -1.32 -9.37
C PHE A 111 4.81 -2.67 -9.25
N ALA A 112 5.57 -3.77 -9.28
CA ALA A 112 5.01 -5.11 -9.19
C ALA A 112 4.34 -5.38 -7.84
N MET A 113 4.89 -4.83 -6.75
CA MET A 113 4.30 -4.96 -5.42
C MET A 113 3.02 -4.12 -5.29
N LEU A 114 2.99 -2.90 -5.83
CA LEU A 114 1.79 -2.06 -5.87
C LEU A 114 0.67 -2.76 -6.64
N GLU A 115 0.98 -3.32 -7.81
CA GLU A 115 0.01 -4.03 -8.64
C GLU A 115 -0.64 -5.19 -7.88
N ARG A 116 0.17 -6.08 -7.26
CA ARG A 116 -0.32 -7.20 -6.43
C ARG A 116 -1.14 -6.71 -5.24
N THR A 117 -0.66 -5.71 -4.53
CA THR A 117 -1.37 -5.16 -3.37
C THR A 117 -2.76 -4.66 -3.76
N LEU A 118 -2.88 -3.96 -4.89
CA LEU A 118 -4.17 -3.47 -5.39
C LEU A 118 -5.11 -4.59 -5.84
N ASP A 119 -4.56 -5.71 -6.32
CA ASP A 119 -5.35 -6.88 -6.72
C ASP A 119 -5.98 -7.62 -5.54
N ASP A 120 -5.31 -7.59 -4.38
CA ASP A 120 -5.70 -8.34 -3.19
C ASP A 120 -6.51 -7.49 -2.18
N PHE A 121 -6.90 -6.26 -2.53
CA PHE A 121 -7.67 -5.39 -1.63
C PHE A 121 -9.07 -5.90 -1.27
N ASP A 122 -9.60 -6.87 -1.98
CA ASP A 122 -10.89 -7.48 -1.65
C ASP A 122 -10.84 -8.25 -0.32
N GLN A 123 -9.68 -8.79 0.04
CA GLN A 123 -9.44 -9.53 1.27
C GLN A 123 -8.85 -8.59 2.34
N VAL A 124 -9.68 -8.19 3.31
CA VAL A 124 -9.31 -7.19 4.33
C VAL A 124 -8.00 -7.53 5.05
N GLY A 125 -7.83 -8.80 5.43
CA GLY A 125 -6.63 -9.26 6.12
C GLY A 125 -5.41 -9.29 5.21
N GLY A 126 -5.56 -9.85 4.02
CA GLY A 126 -4.52 -9.84 2.99
C GLY A 126 -4.09 -8.42 2.64
N ALA A 127 -5.05 -7.53 2.39
CA ALA A 127 -4.78 -6.12 2.11
C ALA A 127 -3.92 -5.45 3.19
N ALA A 128 -4.18 -5.75 4.47
CA ALA A 128 -3.40 -5.17 5.57
C ALA A 128 -1.96 -5.68 5.61
N ILE A 129 -1.75 -6.98 5.43
CA ILE A 129 -0.42 -7.58 5.34
C ILE A 129 0.35 -7.02 4.14
N HIS A 130 -0.29 -6.95 2.97
CA HIS A 130 0.31 -6.39 1.76
C HIS A 130 0.69 -4.92 1.95
N LEU A 131 -0.12 -4.13 2.66
CA LEU A 131 0.19 -2.74 2.93
C LEU A 131 1.41 -2.60 3.85
N VAL A 132 1.50 -3.40 4.93
CA VAL A 132 2.69 -3.42 5.81
C VAL A 132 3.94 -3.84 5.03
N ARG A 133 3.84 -4.88 4.19
CA ARG A 133 4.94 -5.31 3.32
C ARG A 133 5.34 -4.22 2.32
N PHE A 134 4.38 -3.50 1.77
CA PHE A 134 4.64 -2.36 0.88
C PHE A 134 5.36 -1.22 1.60
N GLU A 135 4.92 -0.85 2.82
CA GLU A 135 5.62 0.13 3.66
C GLU A 135 7.08 -0.28 3.93
N LEU A 136 7.30 -1.58 4.21
CA LEU A 136 8.65 -2.11 4.44
C LEU A 136 9.51 -2.06 3.17
N ALA A 137 8.95 -2.40 2.01
CA ALA A 137 9.63 -2.30 0.73
C ALA A 137 9.99 -0.85 0.38
N MET A 138 9.07 0.08 0.64
CA MET A 138 9.33 1.51 0.46
C MET A 138 10.47 2.01 1.35
N LEU A 139 10.57 1.55 2.60
CA LEU A 139 11.72 1.84 3.45
C LEU A 139 13.03 1.34 2.82
N GLY A 140 13.04 0.12 2.27
CA GLY A 140 14.19 -0.44 1.56
C GLY A 140 14.60 0.40 0.37
N GLU A 141 13.64 0.75 -0.47
CA GLU A 141 13.85 1.53 -1.70
C GLU A 141 14.37 2.94 -1.41
N LEU A 142 13.94 3.53 -0.30
CA LEU A 142 14.41 4.84 0.15
C LEU A 142 15.74 4.81 0.93
N GLY A 143 16.39 3.63 1.06
CA GLY A 143 17.68 3.46 1.72
C GLY A 143 17.61 3.24 3.25
N PHE A 144 16.42 2.97 3.78
CA PHE A 144 16.19 2.73 5.22
C PHE A 144 15.68 1.31 5.51
N GLY A 145 16.09 0.34 4.68
CA GLY A 145 15.67 -1.06 4.82
C GLY A 145 15.98 -1.64 6.20
N LEU A 146 15.05 -2.42 6.74
CA LEU A 146 15.24 -3.13 7.99
C LEU A 146 15.96 -4.44 7.72
N ASP A 147 16.97 -4.77 8.56
CA ASP A 147 17.62 -6.09 8.51
C ASP A 147 16.83 -7.09 9.34
N LEU A 148 15.93 -7.80 8.70
CA LEU A 148 15.09 -8.83 9.29
C LEU A 148 15.65 -10.25 9.06
N SER A 149 16.83 -10.40 8.44
CA SER A 149 17.41 -11.69 8.06
C SER A 149 17.72 -12.61 9.25
N ALA A 150 18.09 -12.03 10.40
CA ALA A 150 18.35 -12.79 11.63
C ALA A 150 17.09 -13.34 12.32
N CYS A 151 15.90 -13.11 11.76
CA CYS A 151 14.61 -13.37 12.40
C CYS A 151 13.96 -14.70 12.02
N ALA A 152 14.70 -15.75 11.73
CA ALA A 152 14.12 -17.08 11.55
C ALA A 152 13.53 -17.67 12.86
N ALA A 153 13.88 -17.10 14.03
CA ALA A 153 13.45 -17.60 15.33
C ALA A 153 12.10 -17.02 15.79
N THR A 154 11.28 -17.86 16.40
CA THR A 154 10.01 -17.45 17.04
C THR A 154 10.26 -16.42 18.15
N GLY A 155 9.50 -15.33 18.18
CA GLY A 155 9.59 -14.29 19.20
C GLY A 155 10.72 -13.28 18.95
N ALA A 156 11.19 -13.14 17.72
CA ALA A 156 12.11 -12.09 17.33
C ALA A 156 11.48 -10.71 17.48
N THR A 157 12.31 -9.73 17.80
CA THR A 157 11.94 -8.32 17.95
C THR A 157 12.87 -7.47 17.09
N VAL A 158 12.52 -6.21 16.89
CA VAL A 158 13.31 -5.26 16.08
C VAL A 158 13.78 -4.12 16.97
N SER A 159 15.06 -3.79 16.87
CA SER A 159 15.62 -2.63 17.56
C SER A 159 15.12 -1.32 16.91
N PRO A 160 14.43 -0.45 17.64
CA PRO A 160 13.96 0.83 17.10
C PRO A 160 15.10 1.80 16.77
N LYS A 161 16.31 1.50 17.20
CA LYS A 161 17.51 2.32 16.94
C LYS A 161 18.20 1.94 15.65
N SER A 162 18.38 0.63 15.40
CA SER A 162 19.17 0.12 14.27
C SER A 162 18.31 -0.47 13.13
N GLY A 163 17.02 -0.76 13.37
CA GLY A 163 16.19 -1.49 12.41
C GLY A 163 16.58 -2.97 12.26
N GLY A 164 17.57 -3.43 13.03
CA GLY A 164 18.03 -4.81 13.01
C GLY A 164 17.19 -5.71 13.91
N ALA A 165 17.02 -6.94 13.46
CA ALA A 165 16.37 -7.99 14.22
C ALA A 165 17.19 -8.40 15.43
N VAL A 166 16.52 -8.64 16.55
CA VAL A 166 17.11 -9.07 17.81
C VAL A 166 16.48 -10.40 18.23
N SER A 167 17.30 -11.41 18.50
CA SER A 167 16.79 -12.68 19.02
C SER A 167 16.16 -12.50 20.40
N ARG A 168 15.21 -13.35 20.75
CA ARG A 168 14.52 -13.30 22.05
C ARG A 168 15.50 -13.25 23.23
N GLN A 169 16.55 -14.08 23.21
CA GLN A 169 17.55 -14.14 24.27
C GLN A 169 18.38 -12.85 24.40
N ALA A 170 18.82 -12.27 23.29
CA ALA A 170 19.57 -11.02 23.27
C ALA A 170 18.69 -9.79 23.59
N GLY A 171 17.40 -9.87 23.30
CA GLY A 171 16.43 -8.79 23.52
C GLY A 171 15.88 -8.71 24.94
N GLU A 172 16.00 -9.79 25.76
CA GLU A 172 15.37 -9.86 27.08
C GLU A 172 15.65 -8.63 27.98
N PRO A 173 16.89 -8.13 28.10
CA PRO A 173 17.17 -6.94 28.92
C PRO A 173 16.53 -5.64 28.42
N TRP A 174 16.07 -5.61 27.16
CA TRP A 174 15.54 -4.43 26.48
C TRP A 174 14.11 -4.60 26.00
N ARG A 175 13.41 -5.64 26.45
CA ARG A 175 12.11 -6.09 25.99
C ARG A 175 11.09 -4.96 25.83
N ASP A 176 11.00 -4.07 26.82
CA ASP A 176 10.05 -2.96 26.81
C ASP A 176 10.37 -1.84 25.80
N ARG A 177 11.54 -1.93 25.17
CA ARG A 177 12.02 -0.94 24.18
C ARG A 177 12.09 -1.49 22.76
N LEU A 178 11.94 -2.78 22.60
CA LEU A 178 12.00 -3.44 21.31
C LEU A 178 10.61 -3.50 20.68
N LEU A 179 10.56 -3.45 19.34
CA LEU A 179 9.32 -3.58 18.60
C LEU A 179 9.05 -5.05 18.29
N PRO A 180 7.81 -5.53 18.46
CA PRO A 180 7.44 -6.86 18.04
C PRO A 180 7.67 -7.05 16.53
N LEU A 181 8.13 -8.23 16.13
CA LEU A 181 8.18 -8.61 14.71
C LEU A 181 7.03 -9.56 14.41
N PRO A 182 6.03 -9.09 13.62
CA PRO A 182 4.90 -9.93 13.24
C PRO A 182 5.35 -11.20 12.49
N PRO A 183 4.65 -12.33 12.69
CA PRO A 183 4.98 -13.59 12.00
C PRO A 183 5.04 -13.45 10.49
N PHE A 184 4.08 -12.74 9.87
CA PHE A 184 3.98 -12.56 8.41
C PHE A 184 5.12 -11.73 7.78
N LEU A 185 6.00 -11.12 8.57
CA LEU A 185 7.21 -10.45 8.09
C LEU A 185 8.48 -11.32 8.18
N ARG A 186 8.37 -12.54 8.70
CA ARG A 186 9.50 -13.47 8.78
C ARG A 186 9.66 -14.25 7.49
N ALA A 187 10.89 -14.53 7.09
CA ALA A 187 11.18 -15.29 5.88
C ALA A 187 10.65 -16.75 5.92
N SER A 188 10.44 -17.30 7.13
CA SER A 188 9.93 -18.67 7.36
C SER A 188 8.41 -18.74 7.52
N HIS A 189 7.69 -17.63 7.34
CA HIS A 189 6.23 -17.62 7.51
C HIS A 189 5.56 -18.22 6.27
N ASP A 190 4.77 -19.28 6.48
CA ASP A 190 3.84 -19.78 5.48
C ASP A 190 2.55 -18.93 5.53
N GLU A 191 1.96 -18.59 4.39
CA GLU A 191 0.70 -17.85 4.32
C GLU A 191 -0.46 -18.58 5.02
N GLN A 192 -0.31 -19.89 5.26
CA GLN A 192 -1.23 -20.72 6.03
C GLN A 192 -1.09 -20.56 7.54
N ASP A 193 0.03 -20.04 8.03
CA ASP A 193 0.25 -19.73 9.44
C ASP A 193 -0.57 -18.50 9.81
N GLY A 194 -1.68 -18.68 10.47
CA GLY A 194 -2.60 -17.61 10.85
C GLY A 194 -1.91 -16.41 11.53
N TRP A 195 -2.54 -15.27 11.45
CA TRP A 195 -2.09 -14.01 12.08
C TRP A 195 -3.24 -13.40 12.90
N SER A 196 -2.89 -12.70 13.98
CA SER A 196 -3.82 -12.02 14.87
C SER A 196 -4.00 -10.54 14.48
N GLU A 197 -5.04 -9.91 15.03
CA GLU A 197 -5.20 -8.45 14.91
C GLU A 197 -4.01 -7.70 15.51
N GLN A 198 -3.46 -8.22 16.62
CA GLN A 198 -2.27 -7.64 17.25
C GLN A 198 -1.05 -7.70 16.34
N ASP A 199 -0.85 -8.79 15.60
CA ASP A 199 0.26 -8.89 14.63
C ASP A 199 0.15 -7.81 13.55
N LEU A 200 -1.06 -7.47 13.09
CA LEU A 200 -1.25 -6.37 12.15
C LEU A 200 -0.91 -5.01 12.76
N LEU A 201 -1.37 -4.76 13.98
CA LEU A 201 -1.08 -3.50 14.69
C LEU A 201 0.43 -3.36 14.94
N ASP A 202 1.08 -4.45 15.36
CA ASP A 202 2.54 -4.49 15.54
C ASP A 202 3.28 -4.21 14.22
N GLY A 203 2.77 -4.75 13.10
CA GLY A 203 3.32 -4.48 11.78
C GLY A 203 3.22 -3.01 11.39
N PHE A 204 2.06 -2.39 11.61
CA PHE A 204 1.88 -0.97 11.35
C PHE A 204 2.66 -0.08 12.33
N GLU A 205 2.82 -0.48 13.59
CA GLU A 205 3.68 0.25 14.53
C GLU A 205 5.13 0.20 14.06
N LEU A 206 5.62 -0.99 13.71
CA LEU A 206 6.98 -1.19 13.22
C LEU A 206 7.27 -0.31 12.01
N THR A 207 6.54 -0.50 10.91
CA THR A 207 6.80 0.24 9.66
C THR A 207 6.53 1.73 9.81
N GLY A 208 5.46 2.10 10.52
CA GLY A 208 5.12 3.49 10.76
C GLY A 208 6.18 4.26 11.52
N ARG A 209 6.78 3.64 12.54
CA ARG A 209 7.86 4.27 13.32
C ARG A 209 9.09 4.59 12.47
N PHE A 210 9.49 3.65 11.61
CA PHE A 210 10.65 3.85 10.73
C PHE A 210 10.34 4.83 9.60
N LEU A 211 9.17 4.76 8.99
CA LEU A 211 8.71 5.74 7.98
C LEU A 211 8.69 7.15 8.57
N LEU A 212 8.09 7.31 9.75
CA LEU A 212 8.02 8.63 10.40
C LEU A 212 9.42 9.19 10.62
N ARG A 213 10.25 8.44 11.34
CA ARG A 213 11.58 8.90 11.79
C ARG A 213 12.55 9.17 10.65
N HIS A 214 12.60 8.29 9.65
CA HIS A 214 13.66 8.31 8.64
C HIS A 214 13.23 8.95 7.33
N VAL A 215 11.93 8.96 7.04
CA VAL A 215 11.42 9.41 5.75
C VAL A 215 10.58 10.68 5.88
N LEU A 216 9.60 10.70 6.78
CA LEU A 216 8.60 11.75 6.83
C LEU A 216 9.06 12.97 7.64
N GLU A 217 9.53 12.79 8.89
CA GLU A 217 10.01 13.88 9.74
C GLU A 217 11.16 14.70 9.10
N PRO A 218 12.17 14.08 8.44
CA PRO A 218 13.20 14.85 7.75
C PRO A 218 12.67 15.71 6.60
N ARG A 219 11.46 15.41 6.11
CA ARG A 219 10.75 16.16 5.06
C ARG A 219 9.71 17.13 5.62
N GLY A 220 9.64 17.28 6.96
CA GLY A 220 8.62 18.10 7.63
C GLY A 220 7.19 17.54 7.50
N GLN A 221 7.05 16.23 7.30
CA GLN A 221 5.79 15.56 7.09
C GLN A 221 5.45 14.61 8.27
N GLY A 222 4.18 14.32 8.43
CA GLY A 222 3.67 13.25 9.30
C GLY A 222 3.04 12.14 8.48
N HIS A 223 2.53 11.12 9.17
CA HIS A 223 1.72 10.10 8.50
C HIS A 223 0.48 10.70 7.85
N SER A 224 0.11 10.15 6.70
CA SER A 224 -1.13 10.56 6.03
C SER A 224 -2.38 10.14 6.84
N ASP A 225 -3.43 10.95 6.80
CA ASP A 225 -4.73 10.59 7.39
C ASP A 225 -5.29 9.30 6.78
N ALA A 226 -4.94 9.02 5.52
CA ALA A 226 -5.34 7.81 4.83
C ALA A 226 -4.76 6.55 5.49
N ARG A 227 -3.54 6.60 6.02
CA ARG A 227 -2.95 5.48 6.78
C ARG A 227 -3.76 5.16 8.03
N ALA A 228 -4.06 6.18 8.83
CA ALA A 228 -4.87 6.01 10.04
C ALA A 228 -6.28 5.52 9.69
N GLY A 229 -6.88 6.07 8.64
CA GLY A 229 -8.17 5.65 8.10
C GLY A 229 -8.20 4.19 7.68
N PHE A 230 -7.13 3.72 7.02
CA PHE A 230 -6.98 2.31 6.61
C PHE A 230 -6.93 1.38 7.83
N ILE A 231 -6.03 1.65 8.79
CA ILE A 231 -5.87 0.83 10.01
C ILE A 231 -7.20 0.73 10.76
N ASN A 232 -7.87 1.87 10.98
CA ASN A 232 -9.17 1.90 11.66
C ASN A 232 -10.24 1.12 10.90
N ALA A 233 -10.26 1.19 9.56
CA ALA A 233 -11.25 0.47 8.75
C ALA A 233 -11.02 -1.05 8.77
N VAL A 234 -9.76 -1.51 8.80
CA VAL A 234 -9.40 -2.92 8.92
C VAL A 234 -9.81 -3.48 10.29
N VAL A 235 -9.43 -2.80 11.38
CA VAL A 235 -9.78 -3.21 12.75
C VAL A 235 -11.28 -3.31 12.93
N ARG A 236 -12.05 -2.29 12.52
CA ARG A 236 -13.54 -2.30 12.62
C ARG A 236 -14.18 -3.47 11.88
N LYS A 237 -13.72 -3.78 10.65
CA LYS A 237 -14.26 -4.88 9.87
C LYS A 237 -13.99 -6.24 10.51
N ARG A 238 -12.83 -6.43 11.12
CA ARG A 238 -12.51 -7.67 11.83
C ARG A 238 -13.36 -7.83 13.10
N THR A 239 -13.48 -6.78 13.89
CA THR A 239 -14.34 -6.80 15.09
C THR A 239 -15.79 -7.15 14.72
N ALA A 240 -16.31 -6.60 13.62
CA ALA A 240 -17.65 -6.92 13.14
C ALA A 240 -17.77 -8.38 12.67
N ALA A 241 -16.78 -8.91 11.96
CA ALA A 241 -16.77 -10.30 11.49
C ALA A 241 -16.71 -11.31 12.65
N VAL A 242 -15.95 -11.01 13.71
CA VAL A 242 -15.89 -11.84 14.93
C VAL A 242 -17.23 -11.81 15.65
N ALA A 243 -17.89 -10.65 15.77
CA ALA A 243 -19.19 -10.51 16.40
C ALA A 243 -20.31 -11.24 15.63
N ASP A 244 -20.24 -11.28 14.31
CA ASP A 244 -21.24 -11.97 13.46
C ASP A 244 -21.02 -13.50 13.45
N GLY A 245 -19.76 -13.96 13.52
CA GLY A 245 -19.41 -15.37 13.68
C GLY A 245 -19.69 -15.96 15.08
N ALA A 246 -19.84 -15.10 16.10
CA ALA A 246 -20.17 -15.48 17.46
C ALA A 246 -21.68 -15.52 17.75
N ARG A 247 -22.55 -15.27 16.76
CA ARG A 247 -24.01 -15.45 16.94
C ARG A 247 -24.32 -16.95 17.05
N PRO A 248 -24.85 -17.44 18.20
CA PRO A 248 -25.30 -18.81 18.29
C PRO A 248 -26.45 -19.02 17.30
N MET A 249 -26.40 -20.11 16.57
CA MET A 249 -27.54 -20.60 15.79
C MET A 249 -28.77 -20.61 16.73
N ALA A 250 -29.78 -19.82 16.40
CA ALA A 250 -31.05 -19.83 17.13
C ALA A 250 -31.55 -21.28 17.16
N GLU A 251 -31.72 -21.81 18.38
CA GLU A 251 -32.33 -23.10 18.61
C GLU A 251 -33.67 -23.17 17.86
N SER A 252 -33.70 -24.04 16.86
CA SER A 252 -34.95 -24.46 16.26
C SER A 252 -35.79 -25.16 17.35
N SER A 253 -36.82 -24.49 17.84
CA SER A 253 -37.79 -25.09 18.71
C SER A 253 -38.37 -26.39 18.07
N PRO A 254 -38.42 -27.50 18.79
CA PRO A 254 -39.07 -28.72 18.28
C PRO A 254 -40.55 -28.45 18.10
N PRO A 255 -41.22 -29.10 17.10
CA PRO A 255 -42.67 -29.01 16.98
C PRO A 255 -43.33 -29.69 18.19
N SER A 256 -44.26 -28.99 18.82
CA SER A 256 -45.10 -29.51 19.87
C SER A 256 -46.04 -30.60 19.30
N PRO A 257 -46.42 -31.61 20.13
CA PRO A 257 -47.18 -32.77 19.73
C PRO A 257 -48.63 -32.49 19.36
#